data_bf4d0287ffb966bfcb01063a3612e367
#
_entry.id   bf4d0287ffb966bfcb01063a3612e367
#
_cell.length_a   1.000
_cell.length_b   1.000
_cell.length_c   1.000
_cell.angle_alpha   90.00
_cell.angle_beta   90.00
_cell.angle_gamma   90.00
#
_symmetry.space_group_name_H-M   'P 1'
#
loop_
_entity.id
_entity.type
_entity.pdbx_description
1 polymer ?
#
loop_
_entity_poly.entity_id
_entity_poly.type
_entity_poly.pdbx_seq_one_letter_code
_entity_poly.pdbx_strand_id
1 'polypeptide(L)'
;MRITFIVLFWTLILMSSFLIDKKEIGRANDSKKIEIRGIYGSPNAFWEKNLRLDQLGVNAVFIHHKSINQAMINRAKAEGARVFAEFATLNGKNYVEEHPEAWAVDNTGQKVKQATWFMGVCPTEPGFKEYRINELKKLLREFDIHGVWMDYLHWHAQFEDPNPILPETCFCEYCLGSFQKATDIKIPEGSTSEKAGWILRNHDKKWRDWRCSVIAGWVSDFKATLKQEKPGALLGVYHCPWSDGDFDGARRRILGLDYEMLKETVDVFSPMVYHGRMGKEPEWVKENIEWFSKRLNTKAGSFPKVWPIVQSHNDPNTISATEFEKVLRYGTGAEATGVMMFTSNSVAEDAGKVEIMKRVYTSWMN
;
A
#
# COMPACT_ATOMS: atom_id res chain seq x y z
N MET A 1 -28.85 -35.09 41.22
CA MET A 1 -27.62 -34.42 41.65
C MET A 1 -26.46 -34.72 40.69
N ARG A 2 -26.68 -34.66 39.35
CA ARG A 2 -25.63 -34.92 38.31
C ARG A 2 -25.60 -33.88 37.16
N ILE A 3 -26.51 -32.92 37.18
CA ILE A 3 -26.64 -31.92 36.06
C ILE A 3 -25.86 -30.61 36.39
N THR A 4 -25.63 -30.31 37.68
CA THR A 4 -25.01 -29.03 38.07
C THR A 4 -23.49 -29.00 37.88
N PHE A 5 -22.81 -30.14 37.78
CA PHE A 5 -21.34 -30.20 37.57
C PHE A 5 -20.90 -29.99 36.13
N ILE A 6 -21.76 -30.27 35.12
CA ILE A 6 -21.40 -30.12 33.70
C ILE A 6 -21.44 -28.68 33.27
N VAL A 7 -22.35 -27.85 33.78
CA VAL A 7 -22.46 -26.42 33.43
C VAL A 7 -21.29 -25.59 33.97
N LEU A 8 -20.76 -25.94 35.16
CA LEU A 8 -19.59 -25.24 35.72
C LEU A 8 -18.29 -25.54 34.93
N PHE A 9 -18.17 -26.75 34.38
CA PHE A 9 -16.98 -27.12 33.61
C PHE A 9 -16.90 -26.42 32.25
N TRP A 10 -18.04 -26.20 31.61
CA TRP A 10 -18.13 -25.45 30.33
C TRP A 10 -17.88 -23.96 30.51
N THR A 11 -18.31 -23.36 31.61
CA THR A 11 -18.05 -21.93 31.88
C THR A 11 -16.58 -21.66 32.23
N LEU A 12 -15.88 -22.60 32.85
CA LEU A 12 -14.44 -22.46 33.10
C LEU A 12 -13.59 -22.61 31.83
N ILE A 13 -13.99 -23.44 30.88
CA ILE A 13 -13.28 -23.61 29.59
C ILE A 13 -13.47 -22.38 28.71
N LEU A 14 -14.66 -21.78 28.70
CA LEU A 14 -14.93 -20.54 27.95
C LEU A 14 -14.19 -19.32 28.53
N MET A 15 -14.05 -19.24 29.87
CA MET A 15 -13.25 -18.18 30.49
C MET A 15 -11.74 -18.37 30.28
N SER A 16 -11.25 -19.60 30.22
CA SER A 16 -9.82 -19.88 29.98
C SER A 16 -9.42 -19.57 28.53
N SER A 17 -10.25 -19.86 27.54
CA SER A 17 -9.98 -19.50 26.15
C SER A 17 -9.99 -17.99 25.90
N PHE A 18 -10.89 -17.24 26.59
CA PHE A 18 -10.90 -15.78 26.52
C PHE A 18 -9.71 -15.10 27.22
N LEU A 19 -9.17 -15.72 28.25
CA LEU A 19 -7.97 -15.24 28.98
C LEU A 19 -6.67 -15.61 28.25
N ILE A 20 -6.64 -16.74 27.53
CA ILE A 20 -5.50 -17.16 26.72
C ILE A 20 -5.33 -16.24 25.52
N ASP A 21 -6.43 -15.88 24.82
CA ASP A 21 -6.40 -14.98 23.68
C ASP A 21 -5.91 -13.56 24.06
N LYS A 22 -6.36 -13.01 25.20
CA LYS A 22 -5.83 -11.74 25.73
C LYS A 22 -4.35 -11.79 26.13
N LYS A 23 -3.86 -12.96 26.55
CA LYS A 23 -2.48 -13.14 26.99
C LYS A 23 -1.52 -13.36 25.84
N GLU A 24 -1.97 -13.97 24.73
CA GLU A 24 -1.18 -14.12 23.51
C GLU A 24 -1.09 -12.81 22.71
N ILE A 25 -2.16 -12.04 22.62
CA ILE A 25 -2.14 -10.72 21.97
C ILE A 25 -1.20 -9.75 22.71
N GLY A 26 -1.07 -9.84 24.04
CA GLY A 26 -0.17 -9.01 24.83
C GLY A 26 1.30 -9.44 24.80
N ARG A 27 1.60 -10.73 24.68
CA ARG A 27 2.98 -11.23 24.80
C ARG A 27 3.84 -11.14 23.55
N ALA A 28 3.25 -11.06 22.35
CA ALA A 28 3.99 -11.02 21.09
C ALA A 28 4.68 -9.68 20.81
N ASN A 29 4.36 -8.61 21.55
CA ASN A 29 4.79 -7.24 21.23
C ASN A 29 5.67 -6.53 22.30
N ASP A 30 5.96 -7.16 23.44
CA ASP A 30 6.61 -6.46 24.57
C ASP A 30 8.12 -6.14 24.38
N SER A 31 8.76 -6.56 23.29
CA SER A 31 10.18 -6.27 23.04
C SER A 31 10.47 -5.49 21.74
N LYS A 32 9.47 -5.35 20.85
CA LYS A 32 9.67 -4.71 19.54
C LYS A 32 9.23 -3.24 19.56
N LYS A 33 10.17 -2.33 19.28
CA LYS A 33 9.88 -0.90 19.16
C LYS A 33 9.04 -0.60 17.95
N ILE A 34 7.87 0.02 18.14
CA ILE A 34 7.03 0.54 17.06
C ILE A 34 7.48 1.95 16.70
N GLU A 35 8.17 2.07 15.57
CA GLU A 35 8.78 3.32 15.10
C GLU A 35 7.75 4.30 14.53
N ILE A 36 6.71 3.76 13.85
CA ILE A 36 5.67 4.54 13.20
C ILE A 36 4.31 4.20 13.77
N ARG A 37 3.62 5.25 14.18
CA ARG A 37 2.22 5.30 14.59
C ARG A 37 1.55 6.34 13.70
N GLY A 38 1.13 5.90 12.51
CA GLY A 38 0.77 6.75 11.38
C GLY A 38 -0.72 6.97 11.22
N ILE A 39 -1.05 8.10 10.63
CA ILE A 39 -2.36 8.39 10.05
C ILE A 39 -2.22 8.60 8.55
N TYR A 40 -3.20 8.15 7.77
CA TYR A 40 -3.31 8.49 6.36
C TYR A 40 -4.46 9.48 6.14
N GLY A 41 -4.17 10.55 5.42
CA GLY A 41 -5.08 11.65 5.12
C GLY A 41 -4.74 12.94 5.86
N SER A 42 -5.62 13.92 5.79
CA SER A 42 -5.39 15.23 6.39
C SER A 42 -5.47 15.15 7.93
N PRO A 43 -4.46 15.65 8.65
CA PRO A 43 -4.52 15.77 10.10
C PRO A 43 -5.55 16.81 10.59
N ASN A 44 -6.08 17.67 9.69
CA ASN A 44 -7.15 18.61 10.02
C ASN A 44 -8.38 17.92 10.63
N ALA A 45 -8.67 16.68 10.21
CA ALA A 45 -9.74 15.89 10.77
C ALA A 45 -9.71 15.81 12.32
N PHE A 46 -8.51 15.78 12.90
CA PHE A 46 -8.30 15.80 14.35
C PHE A 46 -8.19 17.22 14.89
N TRP A 47 -7.45 18.11 14.19
CA TRP A 47 -7.22 19.47 14.64
C TRP A 47 -8.51 20.31 14.75
N GLU A 48 -9.46 20.14 13.87
CA GLU A 48 -10.79 20.79 13.91
C GLU A 48 -11.62 20.37 15.12
N LYS A 49 -11.26 19.22 15.71
CA LYS A 49 -11.84 18.72 16.97
C LYS A 49 -11.00 19.05 18.21
N ASN A 50 -10.01 19.94 18.07
CA ASN A 50 -9.04 20.31 19.11
C ASN A 50 -8.21 19.11 19.63
N LEU A 51 -8.02 18.08 18.82
CA LEU A 51 -7.20 16.91 19.13
C LEU A 51 -5.78 17.12 18.54
N ARG A 52 -4.77 17.02 19.38
CA ARG A 52 -3.35 17.12 18.96
C ARG A 52 -2.79 15.75 18.64
N LEU A 53 -1.92 15.67 17.63
CA LEU A 53 -1.31 14.40 17.20
C LEU A 53 -0.45 13.76 18.30
N ASP A 54 0.35 14.54 19.02
CA ASP A 54 1.18 14.07 20.13
C ASP A 54 0.35 13.46 21.27
N GLN A 55 -0.80 14.06 21.61
CA GLN A 55 -1.72 13.53 22.61
C GLN A 55 -2.43 12.26 22.18
N LEU A 56 -2.56 12.03 20.86
CA LEU A 56 -3.09 10.82 20.28
C LEU A 56 -2.03 9.72 20.10
N GLY A 57 -0.77 10.01 20.42
CA GLY A 57 0.36 9.11 20.19
C GLY A 57 0.79 8.98 18.73
N VAL A 58 0.24 9.83 17.84
CA VAL A 58 0.57 9.86 16.41
C VAL A 58 1.94 10.54 16.22
N ASN A 59 2.82 9.91 15.45
CA ASN A 59 4.14 10.45 15.11
C ASN A 59 4.45 10.48 13.60
N ALA A 60 3.46 10.15 12.77
CA ALA A 60 3.61 10.19 11.31
C ALA A 60 2.28 10.53 10.62
N VAL A 61 2.36 11.38 9.61
CA VAL A 61 1.24 11.76 8.73
C VAL A 61 1.62 11.37 7.30
N PHE A 62 0.79 10.55 6.67
CA PHE A 62 0.87 10.18 5.27
C PHE A 62 -0.27 10.87 4.53
N ILE A 63 0.03 11.70 3.56
CA ILE A 63 -0.98 12.55 2.92
C ILE A 63 -0.69 12.71 1.43
N HIS A 64 -1.75 12.75 0.63
CA HIS A 64 -1.63 12.98 -0.81
C HIS A 64 -0.83 14.24 -1.12
N HIS A 65 0.17 14.13 -2.00
CA HIS A 65 1.16 15.18 -2.26
C HIS A 65 0.54 16.53 -2.65
N LYS A 66 -0.60 16.53 -3.36
CA LYS A 66 -1.32 17.77 -3.74
C LYS A 66 -2.05 18.44 -2.57
N SER A 67 -2.21 17.75 -1.44
CA SER A 67 -2.83 18.28 -0.22
C SER A 67 -1.82 18.81 0.79
N ILE A 68 -0.54 18.67 0.50
CA ILE A 68 0.54 19.18 1.36
C ILE A 68 0.62 20.72 1.27
N ASN A 69 0.77 21.35 2.42
CA ASN A 69 1.09 22.76 2.51
C ASN A 69 1.97 23.04 3.73
N GLN A 70 2.67 24.19 3.71
CA GLN A 70 3.66 24.51 4.71
C GLN A 70 3.07 24.67 6.13
N ALA A 71 1.86 25.20 6.25
CA ALA A 71 1.20 25.38 7.56
C ALA A 71 0.92 24.02 8.22
N MET A 72 0.41 23.05 7.45
CA MET A 72 0.19 21.68 7.92
C MET A 72 1.51 21.00 8.35
N ILE A 73 2.58 21.13 7.53
CA ILE A 73 3.89 20.57 7.88
C ILE A 73 4.40 21.17 9.19
N ASN A 74 4.36 22.49 9.33
CA ASN A 74 4.85 23.18 10.52
C ASN A 74 4.11 22.72 11.77
N ARG A 75 2.77 22.61 11.70
CA ARG A 75 1.95 22.15 12.81
C ARG A 75 2.20 20.68 13.15
N ALA A 76 2.23 19.80 12.15
CA ALA A 76 2.53 18.38 12.37
C ALA A 76 3.90 18.18 13.05
N LYS A 77 4.94 18.90 12.58
CA LYS A 77 6.28 18.86 13.18
C LYS A 77 6.29 19.41 14.61
N ALA A 78 5.57 20.51 14.87
CA ALA A 78 5.45 21.08 16.22
C ALA A 78 4.73 20.12 17.20
N GLU A 79 3.93 19.21 16.69
CA GLU A 79 3.27 18.13 17.44
C GLU A 79 4.06 16.81 17.38
N GLY A 80 5.33 16.83 16.94
CA GLY A 80 6.23 15.68 16.95
C GLY A 80 5.99 14.66 15.82
N ALA A 81 5.18 14.98 14.81
CA ALA A 81 4.89 14.09 13.72
C ALA A 81 5.76 14.35 12.48
N ARG A 82 6.26 13.25 11.88
CA ARG A 82 6.90 13.24 10.56
C ARG A 82 5.84 13.33 9.47
N VAL A 83 6.16 13.97 8.35
CA VAL A 83 5.25 14.11 7.20
C VAL A 83 5.82 13.35 6.02
N PHE A 84 5.01 12.51 5.41
CA PHE A 84 5.30 11.70 4.23
C PHE A 84 4.27 12.00 3.15
N ALA A 85 4.75 12.19 1.93
CA ALA A 85 3.89 12.43 0.77
C ALA A 85 3.45 11.11 0.12
N GLU A 86 2.17 10.83 0.05
CA GLU A 86 1.65 9.84 -0.88
C GLU A 86 1.67 10.43 -2.28
N PHE A 87 2.19 9.67 -3.23
CA PHE A 87 2.38 10.10 -4.61
C PHE A 87 1.72 9.11 -5.57
N ALA A 88 0.60 9.53 -6.20
CA ALA A 88 -0.15 8.72 -7.15
C ALA A 88 0.68 8.51 -8.44
N THR A 89 1.48 7.45 -8.50
CA THR A 89 2.55 7.26 -9.49
C THR A 89 2.02 7.04 -10.90
N LEU A 90 1.21 6.01 -11.12
CA LEU A 90 0.71 5.61 -12.45
C LEU A 90 -0.79 5.89 -12.65
N ASN A 91 -1.40 6.70 -11.79
CA ASN A 91 -2.79 7.15 -11.94
C ASN A 91 -2.81 8.52 -12.63
N GLY A 92 -3.49 8.65 -13.76
CA GLY A 92 -3.43 9.89 -14.55
C GLY A 92 -4.57 10.09 -15.54
N LYS A 93 -5.83 10.14 -15.04
CA LYS A 93 -7.01 10.34 -15.90
C LYS A 93 -6.88 11.57 -16.80
N ASN A 94 -6.60 12.72 -16.21
CA ASN A 94 -6.48 13.98 -16.99
C ASN A 94 -5.32 13.88 -17.99
N TYR A 95 -4.23 13.25 -17.63
CA TYR A 95 -3.08 13.10 -18.52
C TYR A 95 -3.44 12.30 -19.77
N VAL A 96 -4.11 11.15 -19.62
CA VAL A 96 -4.47 10.32 -20.82
C VAL A 96 -5.57 10.96 -21.67
N GLU A 97 -6.40 11.85 -21.10
CA GLU A 97 -7.39 12.63 -21.84
C GLU A 97 -6.70 13.70 -22.73
N GLU A 98 -5.61 14.30 -22.23
CA GLU A 98 -4.79 15.29 -22.97
C GLU A 98 -3.75 14.60 -23.87
N HIS A 99 -3.28 13.40 -23.51
CA HIS A 99 -2.26 12.60 -24.18
C HIS A 99 -2.77 11.20 -24.52
N PRO A 100 -3.60 11.04 -25.57
CA PRO A 100 -4.23 9.76 -25.92
C PRO A 100 -3.27 8.62 -26.21
N GLU A 101 -2.02 8.91 -26.57
CA GLU A 101 -0.93 7.95 -26.77
C GLU A 101 -0.47 7.27 -25.48
N ALA A 102 -0.69 7.91 -24.33
CA ALA A 102 -0.38 7.38 -23.00
C ALA A 102 -1.46 6.43 -22.45
N TRP A 103 -2.58 6.27 -23.16
CA TRP A 103 -3.67 5.40 -22.73
C TRP A 103 -3.26 3.94 -22.75
N ALA A 104 -3.50 3.22 -21.66
CA ALA A 104 -3.23 1.79 -21.62
C ALA A 104 -4.17 1.03 -22.58
N VAL A 105 -3.60 0.05 -23.31
CA VAL A 105 -4.30 -0.75 -24.31
C VAL A 105 -4.31 -2.21 -23.86
N ASP A 106 -5.45 -2.85 -23.93
CA ASP A 106 -5.60 -4.26 -23.56
C ASP A 106 -5.15 -5.22 -24.67
N ASN A 107 -5.20 -6.52 -24.37
CA ASN A 107 -4.80 -7.57 -25.30
C ASN A 107 -5.75 -7.73 -26.52
N THR A 108 -6.88 -7.02 -26.55
CA THR A 108 -7.78 -6.96 -27.72
C THR A 108 -7.51 -5.77 -28.62
N GLY A 109 -6.61 -4.87 -28.19
CA GLY A 109 -6.30 -3.64 -28.90
C GLY A 109 -7.19 -2.45 -28.52
N GLN A 110 -8.00 -2.59 -27.47
CA GLN A 110 -8.89 -1.53 -27.02
C GLN A 110 -8.25 -0.70 -25.90
N LYS A 111 -8.54 0.60 -25.88
CA LYS A 111 -8.23 1.44 -24.73
C LYS A 111 -9.00 0.95 -23.50
N VAL A 112 -8.30 0.76 -22.39
CA VAL A 112 -8.93 0.31 -21.14
C VAL A 112 -9.89 1.36 -20.60
N LYS A 113 -10.94 0.89 -19.93
CA LYS A 113 -11.86 1.76 -19.18
C LYS A 113 -11.26 2.05 -17.81
N GLN A 114 -11.64 3.19 -17.22
CA GLN A 114 -11.29 3.49 -15.83
C GLN A 114 -11.76 2.35 -14.91
N ALA A 115 -10.86 1.84 -14.09
CA ALA A 115 -11.14 0.79 -13.11
C ALA A 115 -11.50 1.47 -11.77
N THR A 116 -12.78 1.64 -11.50
CA THR A 116 -13.32 2.40 -10.36
C THR A 116 -12.75 3.83 -10.32
N TRP A 117 -11.87 4.16 -9.39
CA TRP A 117 -11.19 5.46 -9.27
C TRP A 117 -9.82 5.52 -9.99
N PHE A 118 -9.28 4.37 -10.41
CA PHE A 118 -7.96 4.28 -11.02
C PHE A 118 -8.02 4.36 -12.55
N MET A 119 -7.31 5.32 -13.12
CA MET A 119 -7.02 5.37 -14.56
C MET A 119 -5.52 5.21 -14.78
N GLY A 120 -5.10 3.97 -15.03
CA GLY A 120 -3.69 3.64 -15.24
C GLY A 120 -3.18 4.20 -16.57
N VAL A 121 -2.07 4.92 -16.49
CA VAL A 121 -1.31 5.39 -17.64
C VAL A 121 -0.36 4.29 -18.11
N CYS A 122 -0.03 4.24 -19.39
CA CYS A 122 1.00 3.35 -19.92
C CYS A 122 2.36 3.62 -19.21
N PRO A 123 2.93 2.67 -18.47
CA PRO A 123 4.16 2.89 -17.71
C PRO A 123 5.41 3.11 -18.57
N THR A 124 5.34 2.82 -19.87
CA THR A 124 6.46 2.97 -20.80
C THR A 124 6.34 4.22 -21.70
N GLU A 125 5.27 5.00 -21.53
CA GLU A 125 5.13 6.28 -22.23
C GLU A 125 6.12 7.29 -21.61
N PRO A 126 7.06 7.83 -22.41
CA PRO A 126 8.17 8.62 -21.87
C PRO A 126 7.77 9.99 -21.34
N GLY A 127 6.80 10.64 -21.95
CA GLY A 127 6.31 11.96 -21.54
C GLY A 127 5.66 11.93 -20.16
N PHE A 128 4.90 10.88 -19.84
CA PHE A 128 4.32 10.70 -18.52
C PHE A 128 5.38 10.49 -17.43
N LYS A 129 6.42 9.72 -17.76
CA LYS A 129 7.52 9.50 -16.80
C LYS A 129 8.21 10.84 -16.50
N GLU A 130 8.53 11.63 -17.51
CA GLU A 130 9.15 12.94 -17.33
C GLU A 130 8.25 13.87 -16.52
N TYR A 131 6.96 13.93 -16.85
CA TYR A 131 5.95 14.70 -16.12
C TYR A 131 5.96 14.35 -14.62
N ARG A 132 5.90 13.05 -14.27
CA ARG A 132 5.86 12.59 -12.88
C ARG A 132 7.16 12.85 -12.13
N ILE A 133 8.31 12.66 -12.75
CA ILE A 133 9.61 12.97 -12.13
C ILE A 133 9.75 14.48 -11.86
N ASN A 134 9.26 15.33 -12.76
CA ASN A 134 9.26 16.77 -12.55
C ASN A 134 8.32 17.20 -11.42
N GLU A 135 7.12 16.60 -11.30
CA GLU A 135 6.23 16.81 -10.13
C GLU A 135 6.92 16.40 -8.82
N LEU A 136 7.60 15.24 -8.81
CA LEU A 136 8.34 14.76 -7.64
C LEU A 136 9.47 15.74 -7.24
N LYS A 137 10.28 16.20 -8.19
CA LYS A 137 11.34 17.19 -7.93
C LYS A 137 10.77 18.48 -7.34
N LYS A 138 9.66 18.98 -7.90
CA LYS A 138 8.98 20.17 -7.39
C LYS A 138 8.55 19.97 -5.94
N LEU A 139 7.86 18.87 -5.63
CA LEU A 139 7.42 18.52 -4.28
C LEU A 139 8.59 18.50 -3.27
N LEU A 140 9.70 17.85 -3.63
CA LEU A 140 10.87 17.68 -2.75
C LEU A 140 11.61 18.99 -2.49
N ARG A 141 11.61 19.92 -3.45
CA ARG A 141 12.23 21.26 -3.30
C ARG A 141 11.34 22.20 -2.53
N GLU A 142 10.03 22.10 -2.68
CA GLU A 142 9.06 23.00 -2.06
C GLU A 142 8.83 22.68 -0.57
N PHE A 143 8.81 21.38 -0.21
CA PHE A 143 8.39 20.95 1.12
C PHE A 143 9.46 20.14 1.86
N ASP A 144 9.62 20.44 3.15
CA ASP A 144 10.49 19.67 4.04
C ASP A 144 9.75 18.44 4.61
N ILE A 145 9.60 17.41 3.77
CA ILE A 145 8.97 16.13 4.09
C ILE A 145 10.02 15.05 4.39
N HIS A 146 9.62 13.97 5.05
CA HIS A 146 10.52 12.89 5.51
C HIS A 146 10.62 11.72 4.54
N GLY A 147 9.78 11.70 3.51
CA GLY A 147 9.80 10.67 2.49
C GLY A 147 8.60 10.75 1.56
N VAL A 148 8.63 9.88 0.55
CA VAL A 148 7.59 9.74 -0.47
C VAL A 148 7.12 8.30 -0.52
N TRP A 149 5.82 8.09 -0.54
CA TRP A 149 5.17 6.81 -0.73
C TRP A 149 4.57 6.73 -2.12
N MET A 150 5.11 5.84 -2.95
CA MET A 150 4.58 5.57 -4.28
C MET A 150 3.28 4.77 -4.14
N ASP A 151 2.16 5.39 -4.52
CA ASP A 151 0.87 4.73 -4.65
C ASP A 151 0.54 4.51 -6.12
N TYR A 152 -0.41 3.62 -6.42
CA TYR A 152 -0.75 3.21 -7.80
C TYR A 152 0.47 2.77 -8.61
N LEU A 153 1.42 2.11 -7.97
CA LEU A 153 2.65 1.60 -8.58
C LEU A 153 2.39 0.22 -9.21
N HIS A 154 1.53 0.17 -10.21
CA HIS A 154 1.20 -1.08 -10.92
C HIS A 154 0.59 -0.80 -12.30
N TRP A 155 0.64 -1.81 -13.17
CA TRP A 155 -0.09 -1.77 -14.43
C TRP A 155 -1.58 -1.60 -14.21
N HIS A 156 -2.31 -1.14 -15.24
CA HIS A 156 -3.74 -0.85 -15.11
C HIS A 156 -4.53 -2.04 -14.57
N ALA A 157 -5.12 -1.89 -13.39
CA ALA A 157 -5.94 -2.88 -12.67
C ALA A 157 -6.60 -2.22 -11.47
N GLN A 158 -7.60 -2.89 -10.88
CA GLN A 158 -8.13 -2.55 -9.55
C GLN A 158 -8.13 -3.82 -8.71
N PHE A 159 -7.47 -3.79 -7.58
CA PHE A 159 -7.23 -4.97 -6.73
C PHE A 159 -7.82 -4.87 -5.32
N GLU A 160 -8.35 -3.71 -4.94
CA GLU A 160 -8.92 -3.47 -3.60
C GLU A 160 -10.38 -3.90 -3.49
N ASP A 161 -10.73 -5.07 -4.03
CA ASP A 161 -12.08 -5.61 -4.06
C ASP A 161 -12.02 -7.13 -4.08
N PRO A 162 -12.97 -7.87 -3.47
CA PRO A 162 -13.04 -9.32 -3.59
C PRO A 162 -13.16 -9.82 -5.04
N ASN A 163 -13.69 -8.97 -5.92
CA ASN A 163 -13.81 -9.22 -7.36
C ASN A 163 -12.97 -8.20 -8.15
N PRO A 164 -11.65 -8.35 -8.20
CA PRO A 164 -10.76 -7.36 -8.78
C PRO A 164 -10.91 -7.23 -10.30
N ILE A 165 -10.61 -6.05 -10.84
CA ILE A 165 -10.57 -5.78 -12.27
C ILE A 165 -9.15 -5.98 -12.78
N LEU A 166 -8.91 -7.05 -13.54
CA LEU A 166 -7.58 -7.53 -13.92
C LEU A 166 -7.40 -7.68 -15.44
N PRO A 167 -7.45 -6.58 -16.22
CA PRO A 167 -7.24 -6.68 -17.66
C PRO A 167 -5.79 -7.01 -18.00
N GLU A 168 -5.59 -7.75 -19.08
CA GLU A 168 -4.25 -7.95 -19.65
C GLU A 168 -3.81 -6.67 -20.37
N THR A 169 -2.87 -5.92 -19.78
CA THR A 169 -2.33 -4.66 -20.27
C THR A 169 -0.82 -4.58 -20.07
N CYS A 170 -0.07 -3.72 -20.73
CA CYS A 170 -0.45 -2.80 -21.79
C CYS A 170 0.20 -3.28 -23.10
N PHE A 171 -0.57 -3.34 -24.18
CA PHE A 171 -0.10 -3.76 -25.51
C PHE A 171 -0.07 -2.60 -26.52
N CYS A 172 0.13 -1.35 -26.04
CA CYS A 172 0.35 -0.21 -26.92
C CYS A 172 1.72 -0.28 -27.62
N GLU A 173 1.94 0.51 -28.64
CA GLU A 173 3.18 0.51 -29.42
C GLU A 173 4.43 0.82 -28.56
N TYR A 174 4.33 1.70 -27.55
CA TYR A 174 5.43 1.94 -26.60
C TYR A 174 5.82 0.67 -25.83
N CYS A 175 4.83 -0.08 -25.34
CA CYS A 175 5.07 -1.33 -24.61
C CYS A 175 5.65 -2.41 -25.51
N LEU A 176 5.07 -2.61 -26.70
CA LEU A 176 5.55 -3.61 -27.66
C LEU A 176 6.98 -3.31 -28.10
N GLY A 177 7.27 -2.06 -28.45
CA GLY A 177 8.62 -1.63 -28.85
C GLY A 177 9.63 -1.73 -27.71
N SER A 178 9.25 -1.34 -26.49
CA SER A 178 10.12 -1.45 -25.31
C SER A 178 10.41 -2.91 -24.93
N PHE A 179 9.42 -3.80 -25.05
CA PHE A 179 9.61 -5.23 -24.83
C PHE A 179 10.57 -5.83 -25.84
N GLN A 180 10.40 -5.55 -27.15
CA GLN A 180 11.30 -6.01 -28.20
C GLN A 180 12.74 -5.54 -27.94
N LYS A 181 12.90 -4.27 -27.61
CA LYS A 181 14.24 -3.69 -27.31
C LYS A 181 14.89 -4.34 -26.08
N ALA A 182 14.11 -4.66 -25.05
CA ALA A 182 14.64 -5.23 -23.80
C ALA A 182 14.96 -6.72 -23.89
N THR A 183 14.35 -7.45 -24.84
CA THR A 183 14.42 -8.91 -24.91
C THR A 183 15.01 -9.47 -26.19
N ASP A 184 15.23 -8.62 -27.20
CA ASP A 184 15.61 -8.98 -28.58
C ASP A 184 14.59 -9.90 -29.29
N ILE A 185 13.38 -10.05 -28.72
CA ILE A 185 12.29 -10.82 -29.33
C ILE A 185 11.63 -9.99 -30.42
N LYS A 186 11.61 -10.52 -31.63
CA LYS A 186 10.89 -9.91 -32.76
C LYS A 186 9.45 -10.35 -32.74
N ILE A 187 8.53 -9.40 -32.47
CA ILE A 187 7.09 -9.63 -32.51
C ILE A 187 6.68 -9.64 -34.00
N PRO A 188 5.89 -10.65 -34.46
CA PRO A 188 5.38 -10.68 -35.83
C PRO A 188 4.51 -9.45 -36.14
N GLU A 189 4.45 -9.09 -37.41
CA GLU A 189 3.50 -8.08 -37.89
C GLU A 189 2.05 -8.55 -37.68
N GLY A 190 1.14 -7.60 -37.48
CA GLY A 190 -0.28 -7.89 -37.26
C GLY A 190 -0.96 -6.83 -36.39
N SER A 191 -2.23 -7.05 -36.12
CA SER A 191 -3.02 -6.23 -35.20
C SER A 191 -2.49 -6.36 -33.76
N THR A 192 -2.84 -5.42 -32.88
CA THR A 192 -2.48 -5.48 -31.45
C THR A 192 -2.94 -6.79 -30.81
N SER A 193 -4.14 -7.27 -31.15
CA SER A 193 -4.66 -8.53 -30.62
C SER A 193 -3.84 -9.75 -31.07
N GLU A 194 -3.41 -9.79 -32.34
CA GLU A 194 -2.55 -10.86 -32.83
C GLU A 194 -1.18 -10.85 -32.18
N LYS A 195 -0.56 -9.67 -32.07
CA LYS A 195 0.73 -9.46 -31.36
C LYS A 195 0.63 -9.87 -29.90
N ALA A 196 -0.40 -9.42 -29.18
CA ALA A 196 -0.65 -9.79 -27.79
C ALA A 196 -0.85 -11.30 -27.62
N GLY A 197 -1.72 -11.91 -28.43
CA GLY A 197 -1.96 -13.34 -28.42
C GLY A 197 -0.69 -14.16 -28.71
N TRP A 198 0.15 -13.70 -29.63
CA TRP A 198 1.42 -14.36 -29.93
C TRP A 198 2.40 -14.27 -28.76
N ILE A 199 2.57 -13.08 -28.13
CA ILE A 199 3.42 -12.88 -26.95
C ILE A 199 2.99 -13.80 -25.81
N LEU A 200 1.70 -13.79 -25.46
CA LEU A 200 1.14 -14.56 -24.35
C LEU A 200 1.26 -16.07 -24.56
N ARG A 201 1.17 -16.56 -25.80
CA ARG A 201 1.37 -17.99 -26.09
C ARG A 201 2.83 -18.43 -26.12
N ASN A 202 3.74 -17.58 -26.61
CA ASN A 202 5.12 -18.00 -26.92
C ASN A 202 6.15 -17.45 -25.94
N HIS A 203 5.87 -16.32 -25.28
CA HIS A 203 6.83 -15.56 -24.48
C HIS A 203 6.22 -15.01 -23.17
N ASP A 204 5.15 -15.60 -22.66
CA ASP A 204 4.42 -15.10 -21.48
C ASP A 204 5.36 -14.81 -20.29
N LYS A 205 6.21 -15.78 -19.93
CA LYS A 205 7.16 -15.57 -18.82
C LYS A 205 8.06 -14.35 -19.04
N LYS A 206 8.64 -14.19 -20.24
CA LYS A 206 9.49 -13.04 -20.54
C LYS A 206 8.72 -11.73 -20.54
N TRP A 207 7.47 -11.74 -21.01
CA TRP A 207 6.57 -10.61 -20.96
C TRP A 207 6.29 -10.17 -19.51
N ARG A 208 5.95 -11.13 -18.62
CA ARG A 208 5.73 -10.84 -17.19
C ARG A 208 6.99 -10.33 -16.50
N ASP A 209 8.13 -10.95 -16.74
CA ASP A 209 9.42 -10.52 -16.20
C ASP A 209 9.77 -9.09 -16.62
N TRP A 210 9.59 -8.78 -17.91
CA TRP A 210 9.80 -7.44 -18.43
C TRP A 210 8.84 -6.43 -17.79
N ARG A 211 7.56 -6.74 -17.66
CA ARG A 211 6.58 -5.86 -17.01
C ARG A 211 6.97 -5.55 -15.55
N CYS A 212 7.45 -6.54 -14.81
CA CYS A 212 7.98 -6.34 -13.47
C CYS A 212 9.21 -5.42 -13.49
N SER A 213 10.11 -5.57 -14.46
CA SER A 213 11.29 -4.71 -14.58
C SER A 213 10.93 -3.24 -14.91
N VAL A 214 9.86 -3.01 -15.66
CA VAL A 214 9.35 -1.65 -15.91
C VAL A 214 8.90 -0.98 -14.60
N ILE A 215 8.15 -1.69 -13.76
CA ILE A 215 7.74 -1.17 -12.44
C ILE A 215 8.95 -0.94 -11.52
N ALA A 216 9.89 -1.87 -11.49
CA ALA A 216 11.14 -1.70 -10.74
C ALA A 216 11.96 -0.49 -11.24
N GLY A 217 11.95 -0.23 -12.56
CA GLY A 217 12.56 0.95 -13.15
C GLY A 217 11.95 2.27 -12.64
N TRP A 218 10.64 2.34 -12.48
CA TRP A 218 9.97 3.50 -11.86
C TRP A 218 10.45 3.74 -10.42
N VAL A 219 10.54 2.67 -9.62
CA VAL A 219 11.04 2.76 -8.24
C VAL A 219 12.49 3.25 -8.20
N SER A 220 13.33 2.75 -9.11
CA SER A 220 14.75 3.16 -9.20
C SER A 220 14.88 4.65 -9.57
N ASP A 221 14.06 5.15 -10.52
CA ASP A 221 14.07 6.56 -10.92
C ASP A 221 13.60 7.48 -9.78
N PHE A 222 12.57 7.06 -9.03
CA PHE A 222 12.11 7.78 -7.84
C PHE A 222 13.18 7.79 -6.75
N LYS A 223 13.81 6.65 -6.47
CA LYS A 223 14.90 6.56 -5.48
C LYS A 223 16.09 7.45 -5.86
N ALA A 224 16.49 7.45 -7.13
CA ALA A 224 17.56 8.31 -7.62
C ALA A 224 17.20 9.80 -7.44
N THR A 225 15.97 10.18 -7.78
CA THR A 225 15.47 11.53 -7.61
C THR A 225 15.45 11.95 -6.12
N LEU A 226 14.94 11.07 -5.24
CA LEU A 226 14.97 11.34 -3.79
C LEU A 226 16.41 11.53 -3.29
N LYS A 227 17.33 10.65 -3.70
CA LYS A 227 18.74 10.74 -3.28
C LYS A 227 19.39 12.04 -3.73
N GLN A 228 19.02 12.55 -4.89
CA GLN A 228 19.54 13.80 -5.44
C GLN A 228 18.93 15.05 -4.76
N GLU A 229 17.60 15.09 -4.65
CA GLU A 229 16.86 16.30 -4.24
C GLU A 229 16.72 16.39 -2.70
N LYS A 230 16.64 15.25 -2.01
CA LYS A 230 16.45 15.19 -0.55
C LYS A 230 17.13 13.97 0.06
N PRO A 231 18.48 14.01 0.23
CA PRO A 231 19.22 12.92 0.86
C PRO A 231 18.65 12.60 2.25
N GLY A 232 18.45 11.29 2.52
CA GLY A 232 17.89 10.81 3.79
C GLY A 232 16.36 10.70 3.83
N ALA A 233 15.64 11.20 2.82
CA ALA A 233 14.20 10.94 2.70
C ALA A 233 13.94 9.47 2.32
N LEU A 234 12.91 8.87 2.95
CA LEU A 234 12.55 7.47 2.70
C LEU A 234 11.71 7.33 1.44
N LEU A 235 11.94 6.25 0.71
CA LEU A 235 11.08 5.78 -0.35
C LEU A 235 10.23 4.61 0.15
N GLY A 236 8.92 4.84 0.32
CA GLY A 236 7.95 3.81 0.62
C GLY A 236 7.12 3.43 -0.61
N VAL A 237 6.48 2.26 -0.56
CA VAL A 237 5.51 1.84 -1.57
C VAL A 237 4.24 1.32 -0.89
N TYR A 238 3.07 1.83 -1.29
CA TYR A 238 1.81 1.16 -1.06
C TYR A 238 1.66 0.06 -2.09
N HIS A 239 1.23 -1.11 -1.66
CA HIS A 239 1.13 -2.23 -2.60
C HIS A 239 0.00 -3.19 -2.26
N CYS A 240 -0.42 -3.92 -3.29
CA CYS A 240 -1.37 -5.01 -3.20
C CYS A 240 -0.91 -6.06 -2.17
N PRO A 241 -1.77 -6.48 -1.22
CA PRO A 241 -1.40 -7.41 -0.16
C PRO A 241 -1.51 -8.89 -0.56
N TRP A 242 -1.69 -9.19 -1.84
CA TRP A 242 -1.88 -10.55 -2.32
C TRP A 242 -0.62 -11.40 -2.20
N SER A 243 -0.80 -12.65 -1.82
CA SER A 243 0.22 -13.69 -1.85
C SER A 243 0.61 -14.09 -3.28
N ASP A 244 1.62 -14.96 -3.40
CA ASP A 244 2.09 -15.42 -4.72
C ASP A 244 1.01 -16.21 -5.50
N GLY A 245 0.04 -16.84 -4.82
CA GLY A 245 -1.01 -17.66 -5.43
C GLY A 245 -2.35 -16.96 -5.65
N ASP A 246 -2.57 -15.80 -5.03
CA ASP A 246 -3.86 -15.12 -5.13
C ASP A 246 -4.17 -14.71 -6.57
N PHE A 247 -5.43 -14.96 -7.00
CA PHE A 247 -5.92 -14.64 -8.34
C PHE A 247 -4.97 -15.13 -9.46
N ASP A 248 -4.51 -16.36 -9.34
CA ASP A 248 -3.59 -16.99 -10.31
C ASP A 248 -2.29 -16.17 -10.49
N GLY A 249 -1.69 -15.75 -9.38
CA GLY A 249 -0.45 -14.97 -9.37
C GLY A 249 -0.59 -13.55 -9.93
N ALA A 250 -1.78 -12.96 -9.88
CA ALA A 250 -2.09 -11.68 -10.52
C ALA A 250 -1.21 -10.53 -10.01
N ARG A 251 -0.71 -10.59 -8.78
CA ARG A 251 0.22 -9.58 -8.26
C ARG A 251 1.42 -9.38 -9.19
N ARG A 252 2.04 -10.48 -9.63
CA ARG A 252 3.17 -10.43 -10.56
C ARG A 252 2.70 -10.42 -12.02
N ARG A 253 1.71 -11.28 -12.33
CA ARG A 253 1.22 -11.50 -13.69
C ARG A 253 0.51 -10.28 -14.27
N ILE A 254 -0.36 -9.62 -13.51
CA ILE A 254 -1.18 -8.48 -13.95
C ILE A 254 -0.63 -7.15 -13.44
N LEU A 255 -0.36 -7.05 -12.12
CA LEU A 255 0.08 -5.79 -11.52
C LEU A 255 1.56 -5.47 -11.84
N GLY A 256 2.37 -6.47 -12.19
CA GLY A 256 3.81 -6.30 -12.42
C GLY A 256 4.60 -6.05 -11.13
N LEU A 257 4.07 -6.46 -9.98
CA LEU A 257 4.72 -6.28 -8.68
C LEU A 257 5.54 -7.53 -8.33
N ASP A 258 6.85 -7.42 -8.48
CA ASP A 258 7.81 -8.42 -8.04
C ASP A 258 8.60 -7.87 -6.83
N TYR A 259 8.30 -8.36 -5.65
CA TYR A 259 8.90 -7.87 -4.42
C TYR A 259 10.42 -8.11 -4.34
N GLU A 260 10.91 -9.18 -4.95
CA GLU A 260 12.36 -9.45 -5.01
C GLU A 260 13.11 -8.40 -5.83
N MET A 261 12.49 -7.92 -6.93
CA MET A 261 13.05 -6.84 -7.72
C MET A 261 13.00 -5.48 -7.00
N LEU A 262 12.02 -5.29 -6.11
CA LEU A 262 11.80 -4.02 -5.42
C LEU A 262 12.61 -3.87 -4.12
N LYS A 263 12.89 -4.97 -3.41
CA LYS A 263 13.42 -4.95 -2.04
C LYS A 263 14.78 -4.26 -1.88
N GLU A 264 15.59 -4.24 -2.92
CA GLU A 264 16.92 -3.61 -2.88
C GLU A 264 16.85 -2.06 -3.02
N THR A 265 15.71 -1.55 -3.46
CA THR A 265 15.53 -0.11 -3.76
C THR A 265 14.55 0.56 -2.82
N VAL A 266 13.51 -0.17 -2.39
CA VAL A 266 12.46 0.33 -1.49
C VAL A 266 12.96 0.34 -0.04
N ASP A 267 12.76 1.46 0.64
CA ASP A 267 13.10 1.54 2.08
C ASP A 267 11.96 0.95 2.94
N VAL A 268 10.71 1.13 2.52
CA VAL A 268 9.54 0.70 3.31
C VAL A 268 8.46 0.10 2.41
N PHE A 269 8.04 -1.09 2.74
CA PHE A 269 6.85 -1.70 2.16
C PHE A 269 5.63 -1.45 3.05
N SER A 270 4.54 -1.01 2.44
CA SER A 270 3.27 -0.74 3.11
C SER A 270 2.14 -1.53 2.44
N PRO A 271 1.97 -2.81 2.81
CA PRO A 271 0.85 -3.60 2.30
C PRO A 271 -0.49 -2.96 2.72
N MET A 272 -1.39 -2.81 1.74
CA MET A 272 -2.74 -2.26 1.96
C MET A 272 -3.68 -3.36 2.47
N VAL A 273 -3.62 -3.64 3.77
CA VAL A 273 -4.38 -4.74 4.40
C VAL A 273 -5.77 -4.29 4.84
N TYR A 274 -6.57 -3.88 3.86
CA TYR A 274 -7.97 -3.47 4.06
C TYR A 274 -8.88 -4.70 4.12
N HIS A 275 -8.90 -5.37 5.27
CA HIS A 275 -9.55 -6.66 5.45
C HIS A 275 -11.02 -6.66 5.02
N GLY A 276 -11.84 -5.71 5.49
CA GLY A 276 -13.26 -5.64 5.15
C GLY A 276 -13.47 -5.36 3.66
N ARG A 277 -12.66 -4.48 3.04
CA ARG A 277 -12.72 -4.20 1.60
C ARG A 277 -12.32 -5.41 0.76
N MET A 278 -11.40 -6.23 1.26
CA MET A 278 -10.96 -7.47 0.62
C MET A 278 -11.88 -8.67 0.93
N GLY A 279 -12.97 -8.47 1.68
CA GLY A 279 -13.86 -9.56 2.09
C GLY A 279 -13.20 -10.58 3.01
N LYS A 280 -12.29 -10.12 3.88
CA LYS A 280 -11.51 -10.93 4.83
C LYS A 280 -11.86 -10.60 6.27
N GLU A 281 -11.61 -11.57 7.18
CA GLU A 281 -11.71 -11.32 8.61
C GLU A 281 -10.50 -10.52 9.13
N PRO A 282 -10.60 -9.83 10.28
CA PRO A 282 -9.50 -9.04 10.84
C PRO A 282 -8.19 -9.82 11.04
N GLU A 283 -8.27 -11.12 11.36
CA GLU A 283 -7.15 -12.03 11.58
C GLU A 283 -6.26 -12.17 10.34
N TRP A 284 -6.84 -12.04 9.13
CA TRP A 284 -6.10 -12.03 7.88
C TRP A 284 -4.99 -10.97 7.84
N VAL A 285 -5.17 -9.83 8.53
CA VAL A 285 -4.12 -8.80 8.62
C VAL A 285 -2.84 -9.38 9.20
N LYS A 286 -2.94 -10.13 10.32
CA LYS A 286 -1.80 -10.80 10.95
C LYS A 286 -1.15 -11.81 10.00
N GLU A 287 -1.95 -12.70 9.43
CA GLU A 287 -1.50 -13.73 8.50
C GLU A 287 -0.77 -13.13 7.29
N ASN A 288 -1.30 -12.04 6.74
CA ASN A 288 -0.69 -11.34 5.62
C ASN A 288 0.67 -10.75 5.96
N ILE A 289 0.82 -10.08 7.12
CA ILE A 289 2.08 -9.50 7.55
C ILE A 289 3.11 -10.59 7.86
N GLU A 290 2.72 -11.70 8.45
CA GLU A 290 3.58 -12.85 8.67
C GLU A 290 4.07 -13.46 7.35
N TRP A 291 3.15 -13.69 6.40
CA TRP A 291 3.48 -14.17 5.06
C TRP A 291 4.47 -13.23 4.36
N PHE A 292 4.16 -11.93 4.36
CA PHE A 292 4.98 -10.92 3.68
C PHE A 292 6.39 -10.81 4.29
N SER A 293 6.48 -10.76 5.61
CA SER A 293 7.75 -10.70 6.32
C SER A 293 8.61 -11.92 6.03
N LYS A 294 8.02 -13.12 6.05
CA LYS A 294 8.69 -14.37 5.70
C LYS A 294 9.11 -14.39 4.22
N ARG A 295 8.22 -13.96 3.32
CA ARG A 295 8.45 -13.95 1.87
C ARG A 295 9.65 -13.11 1.48
N LEU A 296 9.86 -11.96 2.12
CA LEU A 296 10.99 -11.06 1.88
C LEU A 296 12.17 -11.27 2.84
N ASN A 297 12.06 -12.18 3.80
CA ASN A 297 13.06 -12.35 4.85
C ASN A 297 13.41 -11.02 5.55
N THR A 298 12.38 -10.23 5.85
CA THR A 298 12.56 -8.95 6.54
C THR A 298 12.95 -9.18 8.00
N LYS A 299 13.61 -8.19 8.61
CA LYS A 299 13.97 -8.19 10.03
C LYS A 299 13.60 -6.86 10.63
N ALA A 300 12.98 -6.89 11.82
CA ALA A 300 12.63 -5.68 12.54
C ALA A 300 13.85 -4.76 12.70
N GLY A 301 13.66 -3.46 12.37
CA GLY A 301 14.72 -2.46 12.44
C GLY A 301 15.70 -2.41 11.27
N SER A 302 15.65 -3.37 10.34
CA SER A 302 16.47 -3.38 9.11
C SER A 302 15.68 -2.90 7.90
N PHE A 303 16.35 -2.43 6.85
CA PHE A 303 15.75 -2.17 5.56
C PHE A 303 15.67 -3.44 4.70
N PRO A 304 14.65 -3.62 3.87
CA PRO A 304 13.43 -2.81 3.84
C PRO A 304 12.57 -3.03 5.09
N LYS A 305 11.94 -1.96 5.58
CA LYS A 305 10.99 -2.02 6.71
C LYS A 305 9.60 -2.39 6.23
N VAL A 306 8.75 -2.83 7.17
CA VAL A 306 7.34 -3.13 6.90
C VAL A 306 6.47 -2.24 7.80
N TRP A 307 5.69 -1.34 7.18
CA TRP A 307 4.72 -0.47 7.85
C TRP A 307 3.36 -0.59 7.15
N PRO A 308 2.54 -1.58 7.55
CA PRO A 308 1.25 -1.80 6.92
C PRO A 308 0.30 -0.62 7.07
N ILE A 309 -0.65 -0.53 6.13
CA ILE A 309 -1.79 0.38 6.26
C ILE A 309 -3.06 -0.44 6.45
N VAL A 310 -3.71 -0.26 7.61
CA VAL A 310 -4.89 -1.02 8.03
C VAL A 310 -6.17 -0.23 7.79
N GLN A 311 -7.29 -0.93 7.64
CA GLN A 311 -8.59 -0.33 7.42
C GLN A 311 -9.15 0.28 8.71
N SER A 312 -9.63 1.53 8.62
CA SER A 312 -10.44 2.18 9.65
C SER A 312 -11.76 2.73 9.10
N HIS A 313 -11.88 2.85 7.77
CA HIS A 313 -13.07 3.39 7.09
C HIS A 313 -14.18 2.33 6.95
N ASN A 314 -15.42 2.82 6.91
CA ASN A 314 -16.63 2.00 6.88
C ASN A 314 -17.09 1.68 5.44
N ASP A 315 -16.23 1.17 4.60
CA ASP A 315 -16.55 0.79 3.23
C ASP A 315 -15.86 -0.54 2.89
N PRO A 316 -16.60 -1.59 2.46
CA PRO A 316 -18.06 -1.63 2.21
C PRO A 316 -18.91 -1.78 3.49
N ASN A 317 -18.32 -2.20 4.62
CA ASN A 317 -19.02 -2.48 5.87
C ASN A 317 -18.49 -1.60 7.01
N THR A 318 -19.32 -1.44 8.05
CA THR A 318 -18.90 -0.73 9.27
C THR A 318 -17.80 -1.49 9.98
N ILE A 319 -16.67 -0.82 10.22
CA ILE A 319 -15.58 -1.30 11.06
C ILE A 319 -15.81 -0.78 12.48
N SER A 320 -16.07 -1.66 13.41
CA SER A 320 -16.26 -1.28 14.82
C SER A 320 -14.95 -0.82 15.48
N ALA A 321 -15.06 -0.05 16.57
CA ALA A 321 -13.88 0.36 17.34
C ALA A 321 -13.06 -0.85 17.86
N THR A 322 -13.72 -1.93 18.27
CA THR A 322 -13.07 -3.17 18.70
C THR A 322 -12.33 -3.87 17.57
N GLU A 323 -12.93 -3.92 16.39
CA GLU A 323 -12.32 -4.48 15.19
C GLU A 323 -11.12 -3.63 14.73
N PHE A 324 -11.27 -2.30 14.78
CA PHE A 324 -10.18 -1.37 14.50
C PHE A 324 -8.98 -1.57 15.45
N GLU A 325 -9.21 -1.81 16.75
CA GLU A 325 -8.14 -2.18 17.68
C GLU A 325 -7.41 -3.45 17.26
N LYS A 326 -8.15 -4.50 16.88
CA LYS A 326 -7.55 -5.77 16.43
C LYS A 326 -6.62 -5.52 15.24
N VAL A 327 -7.09 -4.84 14.20
CA VAL A 327 -6.27 -4.65 12.98
C VAL A 327 -5.08 -3.72 13.20
N LEU A 328 -5.17 -2.71 14.09
CA LEU A 328 -4.00 -1.92 14.51
C LEU A 328 -2.93 -2.80 15.15
N ARG A 329 -3.32 -3.69 16.07
CA ARG A 329 -2.39 -4.61 16.74
C ARG A 329 -1.84 -5.66 15.78
N TYR A 330 -2.67 -6.24 14.93
CA TYR A 330 -2.24 -7.20 13.91
C TYR A 330 -1.28 -6.58 12.89
N GLY A 331 -1.51 -5.31 12.51
CA GLY A 331 -0.62 -4.56 11.63
C GLY A 331 0.81 -4.38 12.16
N THR A 332 1.02 -4.51 13.47
CA THR A 332 2.36 -4.52 14.09
C THR A 332 2.87 -5.91 14.38
N GLY A 333 2.27 -6.96 13.82
CA GLY A 333 2.72 -8.35 13.93
C GLY A 333 4.06 -8.60 13.22
N ALA A 334 4.60 -9.81 13.39
CA ALA A 334 5.84 -10.29 12.79
C ALA A 334 6.96 -9.21 12.83
N GLU A 335 7.57 -8.88 11.70
CA GLU A 335 8.70 -7.95 11.60
C GLU A 335 8.28 -6.49 11.34
N ALA A 336 6.97 -6.17 11.33
CA ALA A 336 6.50 -4.81 11.12
C ALA A 336 6.88 -3.89 12.28
N THR A 337 7.54 -2.77 11.98
CA THR A 337 8.00 -1.76 12.97
C THR A 337 7.18 -0.49 12.95
N GLY A 338 6.06 -0.48 12.23
CA GLY A 338 5.13 0.64 12.19
C GLY A 338 3.78 0.19 11.65
N VAL A 339 2.79 1.01 11.84
CA VAL A 339 1.45 0.85 11.28
C VAL A 339 0.86 2.22 11.02
N MET A 340 0.06 2.33 9.96
CA MET A 340 -0.80 3.48 9.70
C MET A 340 -2.23 3.04 9.46
N MET A 341 -3.18 3.93 9.65
CA MET A 341 -4.61 3.63 9.42
C MET A 341 -5.17 4.45 8.27
N PHE A 342 -6.05 3.87 7.52
CA PHE A 342 -6.78 4.48 6.40
C PHE A 342 -8.27 4.61 6.77
N THR A 343 -8.80 5.80 7.08
CA THR A 343 -8.29 7.16 6.95
C THR A 343 -8.38 7.97 8.25
N SER A 344 -7.70 9.12 8.32
CA SER A 344 -7.81 10.06 9.43
C SER A 344 -9.25 10.53 9.67
N ASN A 345 -10.00 10.84 8.59
CA ASN A 345 -11.40 11.27 8.70
C ASN A 345 -12.29 10.21 9.37
N SER A 346 -12.19 8.95 8.92
CA SER A 346 -13.01 7.87 9.46
C SER A 346 -12.75 7.57 10.93
N VAL A 347 -11.54 7.83 11.41
CA VAL A 347 -11.22 7.72 12.84
C VAL A 347 -11.70 8.96 13.59
N ALA A 348 -11.46 10.16 13.08
CA ALA A 348 -11.83 11.39 13.75
C ALA A 348 -13.36 11.55 13.91
N GLU A 349 -14.15 10.96 13.03
CA GLU A 349 -15.63 10.97 13.09
C GLU A 349 -16.22 9.98 14.12
N ASP A 350 -15.43 9.04 14.61
CA ASP A 350 -15.85 8.00 15.57
C ASP A 350 -15.07 8.12 16.88
N ALA A 351 -15.72 8.61 17.93
CA ALA A 351 -15.10 8.81 19.24
C ALA A 351 -14.50 7.50 19.82
N GLY A 352 -15.14 6.35 19.55
CA GLY A 352 -14.63 5.04 19.97
C GLY A 352 -13.31 4.69 19.27
N LYS A 353 -13.21 4.95 17.95
CA LYS A 353 -11.96 4.75 17.21
C LYS A 353 -10.86 5.72 17.63
N VAL A 354 -11.19 6.98 17.95
CA VAL A 354 -10.23 7.95 18.51
C VAL A 354 -9.64 7.44 19.81
N GLU A 355 -10.48 7.00 20.75
CA GLU A 355 -10.01 6.46 22.04
C GLU A 355 -9.18 5.18 21.87
N ILE A 356 -9.56 4.28 20.99
CA ILE A 356 -8.75 3.11 20.62
C ILE A 356 -7.39 3.51 20.08
N MET A 357 -7.36 4.38 19.07
CA MET A 357 -6.11 4.84 18.47
C MET A 357 -5.19 5.47 19.51
N LYS A 358 -5.71 6.40 20.32
CA LYS A 358 -4.98 7.04 21.41
C LYS A 358 -4.39 5.99 22.37
N ARG A 359 -5.22 5.08 22.88
CA ARG A 359 -4.79 4.06 23.85
C ARG A 359 -3.72 3.14 23.24
N VAL A 360 -3.92 2.68 22.00
CA VAL A 360 -2.99 1.76 21.34
C VAL A 360 -1.68 2.47 21.00
N TYR A 361 -1.73 3.65 20.39
CA TYR A 361 -0.54 4.38 19.97
C TYR A 361 0.29 4.88 21.16
N THR A 362 -0.35 5.35 22.23
CA THR A 362 0.39 5.78 23.43
C THR A 362 1.04 4.60 24.16
N SER A 363 0.43 3.40 24.12
CA SER A 363 1.05 2.21 24.70
C SER A 363 2.36 1.79 24.01
N TRP A 364 2.64 2.30 22.81
CA TRP A 364 3.86 2.02 22.04
C TRP A 364 4.89 3.18 22.08
N MET A 365 4.68 4.16 22.95
CA MET A 365 5.61 5.29 23.08
C MET A 365 6.81 4.99 24.01
N ASN A 366 6.74 3.93 24.77
CA ASN A 366 7.75 3.54 25.78
C ASN A 366 8.84 2.65 25.21
#